data_6a5c1aa42a5a087bd80b5374380dd250
#
_entry.id   6a5c1aa42a5a087bd80b5374380dd250
#
_cell.length_a   1.000
_cell.length_b   1.000
_cell.length_c   1.000
_cell.angle_alpha   90.00
_cell.angle_beta   90.00
_cell.angle_gamma   90.00
#
_symmetry.space_group_name_H-M   'P 1'
#
loop_
_entity.id
_entity.type
_entity.pdbx_description
1 polymer ?
#
loop_
_entity_poly.entity_id
_entity_poly.type
_entity_poly.pdbx_seq_one_letter_code
_entity_poly.pdbx_strand_id
1 'polypeptide(L)'
;MLQCVRDYVNDWCAHIRTSKLFPNKIILSYFTVLVPQVTYRLAAASFTYAQCDDLMKKVFPILLNAYGFHRHFSRVMATAPFHYGGLNITHFYDIQGKQKIKFLTMHLKRNDTTGKLIKIVMQNIQMSVGSSTPFHHLEFHKYAHLIPDSWLKHIFEYLDSRQITCDFTDMYSFEPQHQHDKTIMNILTHHFTSSELQIINRVRMYLKIYFLSDVTDIKGRSILPCIRSLHSDRDSKWEWPNQQLPKKV
;
A
#
# COMPACT_ATOMS: atom_id res chain seq x y z
N MET A 1 -5.60 0.46 18.25
CA MET A 1 -6.13 -0.70 17.50
C MET A 1 -5.22 -1.93 17.57
N LEU A 2 -3.91 -1.83 17.32
CA LEU A 2 -2.97 -2.97 17.44
C LEU A 2 -3.01 -3.62 18.83
N GLN A 3 -3.01 -2.84 19.89
CA GLN A 3 -3.08 -3.35 21.25
C GLN A 3 -4.38 -4.16 21.49
N CYS A 4 -5.51 -3.67 21.03
CA CYS A 4 -6.78 -4.38 21.16
C CYS A 4 -6.79 -5.75 20.44
N VAL A 5 -6.17 -5.83 19.25
CA VAL A 5 -6.02 -7.13 18.55
C VAL A 5 -5.05 -8.03 19.28
N ARG A 6 -3.95 -7.47 19.83
CA ARG A 6 -2.97 -8.21 20.62
C ARG A 6 -3.59 -8.81 21.89
N ASP A 7 -4.37 -8.01 22.60
CA ASP A 7 -5.06 -8.44 23.82
C ASP A 7 -6.03 -9.58 23.50
N TYR A 8 -6.83 -9.42 22.45
CA TYR A 8 -7.75 -10.46 22.01
C TYR A 8 -7.05 -11.78 21.62
N VAL A 9 -5.93 -11.70 20.87
CA VAL A 9 -5.15 -12.88 20.53
C VAL A 9 -4.54 -13.52 21.78
N ASN A 10 -4.04 -12.71 22.73
CA ASN A 10 -3.49 -13.21 24.00
C ASN A 10 -4.56 -13.93 24.83
N ASP A 11 -5.75 -13.33 24.95
CA ASP A 11 -6.86 -13.90 25.69
C ASP A 11 -7.31 -15.23 25.09
N TRP A 12 -7.44 -15.29 23.75
CA TRP A 12 -7.76 -16.55 23.08
C TRP A 12 -6.66 -17.61 23.34
N CYS A 13 -5.39 -17.25 23.22
CA CYS A 13 -4.27 -18.15 23.50
C CYS A 13 -4.28 -18.64 24.96
N ALA A 14 -4.57 -17.76 25.91
CA ALA A 14 -4.65 -18.11 27.33
C ALA A 14 -5.81 -19.08 27.61
N HIS A 15 -6.99 -18.78 27.08
CA HIS A 15 -8.17 -19.66 27.21
C HIS A 15 -7.94 -21.05 26.63
N ILE A 16 -7.32 -21.14 25.44
CA ILE A 16 -7.03 -22.45 24.84
C ILE A 16 -6.03 -23.25 25.67
N ARG A 17 -4.98 -22.62 26.21
CA ARG A 17 -3.98 -23.29 27.04
C ARG A 17 -4.51 -23.82 28.36
N THR A 18 -5.46 -23.10 28.95
CA THR A 18 -6.10 -23.51 30.21
C THR A 18 -7.30 -24.46 30.01
N SER A 19 -7.85 -24.49 28.80
CA SER A 19 -8.97 -25.37 28.46
C SER A 19 -8.49 -26.79 28.22
N LYS A 20 -9.31 -27.75 28.62
CA LYS A 20 -9.11 -29.18 28.32
C LYS A 20 -9.75 -29.58 26.98
N LEU A 21 -9.67 -28.71 25.97
CA LEU A 21 -10.28 -28.95 24.67
C LEU A 21 -9.53 -29.99 23.87
N PHE A 22 -10.28 -30.85 23.18
CA PHE A 22 -9.69 -31.77 22.22
C PHE A 22 -9.07 -31.02 21.03
N PRO A 23 -8.00 -31.55 20.39
CA PRO A 23 -7.28 -30.89 19.28
C PRO A 23 -8.19 -30.39 18.17
N ASN A 24 -9.18 -31.17 17.72
CA ASN A 24 -10.14 -30.78 16.70
C ASN A 24 -11.00 -29.57 17.11
N LYS A 25 -11.32 -29.41 18.39
CA LYS A 25 -12.06 -28.26 18.91
C LYS A 25 -11.19 -27.01 18.99
N ILE A 26 -9.90 -27.15 19.23
CA ILE A 26 -8.92 -26.04 19.17
C ILE A 26 -8.85 -25.51 17.75
N ILE A 27 -8.71 -26.40 16.76
CA ILE A 27 -8.67 -26.03 15.33
C ILE A 27 -9.99 -25.35 14.94
N LEU A 28 -11.12 -25.92 15.32
CA LEU A 28 -12.42 -25.32 15.05
C LEU A 28 -12.55 -23.93 15.68
N SER A 29 -12.13 -23.75 16.94
CA SER A 29 -12.13 -22.45 17.63
C SER A 29 -11.29 -21.41 16.92
N TYR A 30 -10.16 -21.78 16.34
CA TYR A 30 -9.38 -20.87 15.52
C TYR A 30 -10.18 -20.31 14.35
N PHE A 31 -10.80 -21.17 13.55
CA PHE A 31 -11.55 -20.75 12.36
C PHE A 31 -12.88 -20.07 12.68
N THR A 32 -13.56 -20.45 13.76
CA THR A 32 -14.91 -19.94 14.07
C THR A 32 -14.93 -18.78 15.06
N VAL A 33 -13.90 -18.62 15.88
CA VAL A 33 -13.83 -17.58 16.92
C VAL A 33 -12.71 -16.59 16.62
N LEU A 34 -11.44 -17.06 16.58
CA LEU A 34 -10.30 -16.14 16.46
C LEU A 34 -10.28 -15.43 15.09
N VAL A 35 -10.32 -16.19 14.00
CA VAL A 35 -10.23 -15.61 12.65
C VAL A 35 -11.33 -14.59 12.37
N PRO A 36 -12.62 -14.82 12.62
CA PRO A 36 -13.66 -13.83 12.37
C PRO A 36 -13.48 -12.55 13.17
N GLN A 37 -13.12 -12.64 14.43
CA GLN A 37 -12.91 -11.50 15.31
C GLN A 37 -11.72 -10.64 14.89
N VAL A 38 -10.60 -11.29 14.51
CA VAL A 38 -9.42 -10.62 14.01
C VAL A 38 -9.69 -10.00 12.62
N THR A 39 -10.38 -10.72 11.75
CA THR A 39 -10.75 -10.28 10.41
C THR A 39 -11.49 -8.95 10.41
N TYR A 40 -12.49 -8.82 11.27
CA TYR A 40 -13.28 -7.58 11.38
C TYR A 40 -12.40 -6.37 11.71
N ARG A 41 -11.47 -6.53 12.66
CA ARG A 41 -10.57 -5.46 13.09
C ARG A 41 -9.47 -5.15 12.06
N LEU A 42 -8.95 -6.18 11.41
CA LEU A 42 -7.88 -6.04 10.42
C LEU A 42 -8.33 -5.34 9.12
N ALA A 43 -9.62 -5.41 8.78
CA ALA A 43 -10.14 -4.72 7.60
C ALA A 43 -9.91 -3.20 7.65
N ALA A 44 -10.04 -2.58 8.84
CA ALA A 44 -9.86 -1.16 9.06
C ALA A 44 -8.42 -0.78 9.49
N ALA A 45 -7.62 -1.76 9.94
CA ALA A 45 -6.27 -1.55 10.42
C ALA A 45 -5.24 -1.60 9.27
N SER A 46 -4.05 -1.07 9.55
CA SER A 46 -2.90 -1.16 8.65
C SER A 46 -1.68 -1.63 9.44
N PHE A 47 -1.64 -2.95 9.68
CA PHE A 47 -0.51 -3.56 10.38
C PHE A 47 0.54 -4.01 9.38
N THR A 48 1.80 -3.84 9.75
CA THR A 48 2.93 -4.36 8.97
C THR A 48 2.99 -5.88 9.03
N TYR A 49 3.70 -6.49 8.09
CA TYR A 49 3.94 -7.93 8.12
C TYR A 49 4.55 -8.38 9.45
N ALA A 50 5.55 -7.64 9.98
CA ALA A 50 6.19 -7.95 11.24
C ALA A 50 5.23 -7.94 12.43
N GLN A 51 4.31 -6.96 12.49
CA GLN A 51 3.29 -6.88 13.54
C GLN A 51 2.31 -8.06 13.47
N CYS A 52 1.90 -8.45 12.27
CA CYS A 52 1.06 -9.63 12.07
C CYS A 52 1.80 -10.93 12.43
N ASP A 53 3.07 -11.03 12.06
CA ASP A 53 3.91 -12.20 12.37
C ASP A 53 4.11 -12.38 13.88
N ASP A 54 4.31 -11.29 14.63
CA ASP A 54 4.41 -11.33 16.09
C ASP A 54 3.13 -11.87 16.76
N LEU A 55 1.98 -11.56 16.21
CA LEU A 55 0.71 -12.13 16.65
C LEU A 55 0.62 -13.63 16.32
N MET A 56 1.02 -13.98 15.10
CA MET A 56 0.99 -15.37 14.64
C MET A 56 1.99 -16.27 15.38
N LYS A 57 3.15 -15.75 15.85
CA LYS A 57 4.10 -16.48 16.68
C LYS A 57 3.47 -17.07 17.95
N LYS A 58 2.41 -16.45 18.47
CA LYS A 58 1.68 -16.95 19.65
C LYS A 58 0.63 -18.01 19.29
N VAL A 59 0.04 -17.90 18.11
CA VAL A 59 -1.04 -18.77 17.61
C VAL A 59 -0.49 -20.07 17.02
N PHE A 60 0.57 -19.99 16.22
CA PHE A 60 1.13 -21.14 15.52
C PHE A 60 1.47 -22.34 16.44
N PRO A 61 2.16 -22.15 17.59
CA PRO A 61 2.50 -23.31 18.44
C PRO A 61 1.26 -24.06 18.94
N ILE A 62 0.17 -23.34 19.23
CA ILE A 62 -1.09 -23.92 19.70
C ILE A 62 -1.73 -24.76 18.58
N LEU A 63 -1.82 -24.18 17.38
CA LEU A 63 -2.42 -24.87 16.25
C LEU A 63 -1.60 -26.05 15.77
N LEU A 64 -0.26 -25.89 15.65
CA LEU A 64 0.62 -26.98 15.23
C LEU A 64 0.53 -28.17 16.20
N ASN A 65 0.50 -27.90 17.51
CA ASN A 65 0.31 -28.95 18.49
C ASN A 65 -1.06 -29.64 18.34
N ALA A 66 -2.13 -28.86 18.07
CA ALA A 66 -3.46 -29.40 17.81
C ALA A 66 -3.55 -30.25 16.53
N TYR A 67 -2.71 -29.94 15.53
CA TYR A 67 -2.56 -30.77 14.32
C TYR A 67 -1.60 -31.95 14.52
N GLY A 68 -0.99 -32.12 15.69
CA GLY A 68 -0.02 -33.17 15.96
C GLY A 68 1.39 -32.88 15.43
N PHE A 69 1.69 -31.65 15.05
CA PHE A 69 3.01 -31.25 14.55
C PHE A 69 3.84 -30.54 15.62
N HIS A 70 5.16 -30.72 15.52
CA HIS A 70 6.09 -30.00 16.38
C HIS A 70 6.11 -28.50 16.06
N ARG A 71 6.41 -27.66 17.06
CA ARG A 71 6.47 -26.19 16.95
C ARG A 71 7.40 -25.66 15.84
N HIS A 72 8.37 -26.45 15.40
CA HIS A 72 9.30 -26.11 14.32
C HIS A 72 8.84 -26.60 12.93
N PHE A 73 7.59 -27.06 12.82
CA PHE A 73 7.02 -27.41 11.52
C PHE A 73 7.07 -26.21 10.56
N SER A 74 7.31 -26.48 9.27
CA SER A 74 7.45 -25.46 8.24
C SER A 74 6.25 -24.51 8.21
N ARG A 75 6.49 -23.21 8.36
CA ARG A 75 5.44 -22.18 8.28
C ARG A 75 4.78 -22.12 6.91
N VAL A 76 5.57 -22.37 5.85
CA VAL A 76 5.04 -22.43 4.48
C VAL A 76 4.01 -23.56 4.36
N MET A 77 4.35 -24.75 4.87
CA MET A 77 3.40 -25.87 4.86
C MET A 77 2.21 -25.62 5.78
N ALA A 78 2.41 -24.97 6.93
CA ALA A 78 1.32 -24.63 7.83
C ALA A 78 0.30 -23.65 7.18
N THR A 79 0.77 -22.73 6.35
CA THR A 79 -0.07 -21.74 5.68
C THR A 79 -0.59 -22.20 4.32
N ALA A 80 0.01 -23.21 3.72
CA ALA A 80 -0.41 -23.75 2.44
C ALA A 80 -1.84 -24.32 2.51
N PRO A 81 -2.63 -24.20 1.42
CA PRO A 81 -3.95 -24.78 1.33
C PRO A 81 -3.95 -26.32 1.48
N PHE A 82 -5.06 -26.90 1.95
CA PHE A 82 -5.20 -28.33 2.14
C PHE A 82 -4.93 -29.16 0.88
N HIS A 83 -5.33 -28.67 -0.30
CA HIS A 83 -5.14 -29.38 -1.57
C HIS A 83 -3.66 -29.48 -2.00
N TYR A 84 -2.77 -28.67 -1.39
CA TYR A 84 -1.32 -28.80 -1.53
C TYR A 84 -0.65 -29.52 -0.33
N GLY A 85 -1.44 -30.18 0.52
CA GLY A 85 -0.93 -30.87 1.71
C GLY A 85 -0.62 -29.94 2.88
N GLY A 86 -1.06 -28.70 2.85
CA GLY A 86 -0.89 -27.74 3.92
C GLY A 86 -1.97 -27.82 5.01
N LEU A 87 -1.84 -26.98 6.04
CA LEU A 87 -2.79 -26.92 7.15
C LEU A 87 -3.81 -25.79 7.04
N ASN A 88 -3.74 -25.00 5.97
CA ASN A 88 -4.62 -23.84 5.68
C ASN A 88 -4.72 -22.82 6.81
N ILE A 89 -3.67 -22.69 7.64
CA ILE A 89 -3.59 -21.68 8.70
C ILE A 89 -3.29 -20.34 8.04
N THR A 90 -4.30 -19.49 7.87
CA THR A 90 -4.12 -18.21 7.18
C THR A 90 -3.38 -17.21 8.05
N HIS A 91 -2.30 -16.64 7.52
CA HIS A 91 -1.54 -15.60 8.20
C HIS A 91 -2.35 -14.30 8.32
N PHE A 92 -2.26 -13.59 9.45
CA PHE A 92 -3.07 -12.38 9.69
C PHE A 92 -2.81 -11.27 8.69
N TYR A 93 -1.60 -11.15 8.17
CA TYR A 93 -1.28 -10.22 7.10
C TYR A 93 -2.06 -10.52 5.81
N ASP A 94 -2.23 -11.80 5.48
CA ASP A 94 -3.02 -12.22 4.32
C ASP A 94 -4.52 -12.06 4.55
N ILE A 95 -5.00 -12.25 5.78
CA ILE A 95 -6.38 -11.93 6.15
C ILE A 95 -6.64 -10.43 5.95
N GLN A 96 -5.73 -9.57 6.47
CA GLN A 96 -5.81 -8.12 6.31
C GLN A 96 -5.85 -7.71 4.83
N GLY A 97 -4.90 -8.20 4.03
CA GLY A 97 -4.81 -7.86 2.61
C GLY A 97 -6.05 -8.28 1.84
N LYS A 98 -6.50 -9.53 2.00
CA LYS A 98 -7.72 -10.04 1.36
C LYS A 98 -8.97 -9.23 1.72
N GLN A 99 -9.14 -8.84 2.98
CA GLN A 99 -10.29 -8.05 3.41
C GLN A 99 -10.25 -6.63 2.85
N LYS A 100 -9.08 -6.00 2.83
CA LYS A 100 -8.89 -4.67 2.24
C LYS A 100 -9.20 -4.68 0.74
N ILE A 101 -8.69 -5.67 0.00
CA ILE A 101 -8.99 -5.82 -1.43
C ILE A 101 -10.48 -6.05 -1.65
N LYS A 102 -11.11 -6.93 -0.87
CA LYS A 102 -12.55 -7.16 -0.94
C LYS A 102 -13.35 -5.89 -0.69
N PHE A 103 -12.97 -5.08 0.30
CA PHE A 103 -13.61 -3.81 0.61
C PHE A 103 -13.42 -2.82 -0.56
N LEU A 104 -12.19 -2.66 -1.03
CA LEU A 104 -11.86 -1.81 -2.17
C LEU A 104 -12.70 -2.15 -3.41
N THR A 105 -12.66 -3.40 -3.85
CA THR A 105 -13.35 -3.86 -5.05
C THR A 105 -14.87 -3.77 -4.92
N MET A 106 -15.41 -4.05 -3.75
CA MET A 106 -16.85 -3.95 -3.48
C MET A 106 -17.35 -2.50 -3.64
N HIS A 107 -16.67 -1.53 -3.01
CA HIS A 107 -17.10 -0.13 -3.06
C HIS A 107 -16.86 0.50 -4.44
N LEU A 108 -15.75 0.16 -5.10
CA LEU A 108 -15.51 0.60 -6.49
C LEU A 108 -16.61 0.08 -7.43
N LYS A 109 -16.97 -1.20 -7.31
CA LYS A 109 -18.03 -1.81 -8.14
C LYS A 109 -19.42 -1.22 -7.87
N ARG A 110 -19.74 -0.95 -6.60
CA ARG A 110 -21.03 -0.33 -6.21
C ARG A 110 -21.12 1.15 -6.59
N ASN A 111 -20.00 1.82 -6.78
CA ASN A 111 -19.90 3.26 -7.04
C ASN A 111 -20.67 4.11 -6.02
N ASP A 112 -20.72 3.66 -4.77
CA ASP A 112 -21.32 4.37 -3.65
C ASP A 112 -20.44 5.56 -3.21
N THR A 113 -20.86 6.29 -2.19
CA THR A 113 -20.11 7.46 -1.67
C THR A 113 -18.69 7.07 -1.27
N THR A 114 -18.51 5.92 -0.64
CA THR A 114 -17.19 5.40 -0.26
C THR A 114 -16.35 5.09 -1.50
N GLY A 115 -16.94 4.45 -2.50
CA GLY A 115 -16.27 4.15 -3.78
C GLY A 115 -15.84 5.41 -4.52
N LYS A 116 -16.66 6.47 -4.53
CA LYS A 116 -16.29 7.78 -5.10
C LYS A 116 -15.12 8.41 -4.35
N LEU A 117 -15.12 8.39 -3.01
CA LEU A 117 -14.00 8.87 -2.20
C LEU A 117 -12.71 8.07 -2.46
N ILE A 118 -12.81 6.75 -2.56
CA ILE A 118 -11.68 5.89 -2.90
C ILE A 118 -11.12 6.29 -4.28
N LYS A 119 -11.96 6.50 -5.30
CA LYS A 119 -11.52 6.96 -6.63
C LYS A 119 -10.75 8.27 -6.55
N ILE A 120 -11.24 9.25 -5.78
CA ILE A 120 -10.55 10.54 -5.57
C ILE A 120 -9.17 10.33 -4.94
N VAL A 121 -9.07 9.47 -3.92
CA VAL A 121 -7.79 9.19 -3.27
C VAL A 121 -6.84 8.45 -4.23
N MET A 122 -7.34 7.52 -5.04
CA MET A 122 -6.56 6.85 -6.09
C MET A 122 -6.04 7.84 -7.13
N GLN A 123 -6.87 8.80 -7.57
CA GLN A 123 -6.46 9.89 -8.46
C GLN A 123 -5.36 10.75 -7.82
N ASN A 124 -5.51 11.10 -6.54
CA ASN A 124 -4.49 11.85 -5.83
C ASN A 124 -3.16 11.10 -5.73
N ILE A 125 -3.19 9.79 -5.51
CA ILE A 125 -2.00 8.94 -5.54
C ILE A 125 -1.37 8.96 -6.94
N GLN A 126 -2.17 8.81 -8.01
CA GLN A 126 -1.69 8.88 -9.40
C GLN A 126 -1.01 10.23 -9.69
N MET A 127 -1.61 11.32 -9.22
CA MET A 127 -1.01 12.66 -9.32
C MET A 127 0.28 12.77 -8.53
N SER A 128 0.34 12.19 -7.33
CA SER A 128 1.54 12.21 -6.48
C SER A 128 2.69 11.40 -7.10
N VAL A 129 2.39 10.27 -7.70
CA VAL A 129 3.39 9.45 -8.42
C VAL A 129 3.85 10.15 -9.71
N GLY A 130 2.91 10.82 -10.41
CA GLY A 130 3.20 11.60 -11.61
C GLY A 130 3.66 10.78 -12.81
N SER A 131 3.29 9.50 -12.88
CA SER A 131 3.52 8.63 -14.03
C SER A 131 2.28 8.57 -14.92
N SER A 132 2.47 8.43 -16.24
CA SER A 132 1.38 8.14 -17.18
C SER A 132 0.83 6.72 -17.01
N THR A 133 1.67 5.79 -16.56
CA THR A 133 1.24 4.43 -16.24
C THR A 133 0.42 4.45 -14.94
N PRO A 134 -0.73 3.74 -14.89
CA PRO A 134 -1.50 3.61 -13.67
C PRO A 134 -0.64 3.11 -12.50
N PHE A 135 -0.71 3.77 -11.35
CA PHE A 135 0.22 3.53 -10.24
C PHE A 135 0.18 2.08 -9.71
N HIS A 136 -0.93 1.37 -9.87
CA HIS A 136 -1.08 -0.03 -9.46
C HIS A 136 -0.38 -1.03 -10.41
N HIS A 137 0.11 -0.58 -11.56
CA HIS A 137 0.98 -1.34 -12.47
C HIS A 137 2.46 -0.98 -12.31
N LEU A 138 2.76 0.02 -11.45
CA LEU A 138 4.14 0.42 -11.20
C LEU A 138 4.77 -0.45 -10.11
N GLU A 139 6.08 -0.59 -10.18
CA GLU A 139 6.87 -1.23 -9.12
C GLU A 139 6.73 -0.45 -7.81
N PHE A 140 6.05 -1.02 -6.82
CA PHE A 140 5.74 -0.34 -5.56
C PHE A 140 7.00 0.22 -4.89
N HIS A 141 8.07 -0.57 -4.79
CA HIS A 141 9.31 -0.16 -4.12
C HIS A 141 9.93 1.10 -4.71
N LYS A 142 9.82 1.29 -6.02
CA LYS A 142 10.38 2.45 -6.73
C LYS A 142 9.61 3.74 -6.43
N TYR A 143 8.31 3.65 -6.22
CA TYR A 143 7.43 4.81 -6.08
C TYR A 143 6.83 4.95 -4.66
N ALA A 144 7.07 4.00 -3.75
CA ALA A 144 6.49 3.98 -2.40
C ALA A 144 6.75 5.26 -1.59
N HIS A 145 7.92 5.89 -1.80
CA HIS A 145 8.32 7.12 -1.12
C HIS A 145 7.55 8.37 -1.60
N LEU A 146 6.90 8.32 -2.77
CA LEU A 146 6.06 9.39 -3.33
C LEU A 146 4.59 9.25 -2.91
N ILE A 147 4.19 8.07 -2.46
CA ILE A 147 2.80 7.79 -2.06
C ILE A 147 2.64 8.15 -0.59
N PRO A 148 1.66 9.04 -0.25
CA PRO A 148 1.39 9.38 1.14
C PRO A 148 0.94 8.15 1.92
N ASP A 149 1.30 8.10 3.21
CA ASP A 149 0.94 6.99 4.07
C ASP A 149 -0.58 6.94 4.25
N SER A 150 -1.19 5.83 3.82
CA SER A 150 -2.63 5.72 3.71
C SER A 150 -3.08 4.26 3.67
N TRP A 151 -4.35 4.03 3.94
CA TRP A 151 -4.97 2.71 3.84
C TRP A 151 -4.79 2.07 2.45
N LEU A 152 -4.84 2.87 1.38
CA LEU A 152 -4.60 2.41 0.00
C LEU A 152 -3.13 2.03 -0.22
N LYS A 153 -2.16 2.81 0.29
CA LYS A 153 -0.73 2.46 0.19
C LYS A 153 -0.45 1.06 0.71
N HIS A 154 -1.03 0.70 1.86
CA HIS A 154 -0.87 -0.64 2.43
C HIS A 154 -1.53 -1.75 1.60
N ILE A 155 -2.57 -1.43 0.80
CA ILE A 155 -3.12 -2.40 -0.16
C ILE A 155 -2.12 -2.64 -1.28
N PHE A 156 -1.52 -1.58 -1.83
CA PHE A 156 -0.53 -1.74 -2.91
C PHE A 156 0.75 -2.42 -2.43
N GLU A 157 1.21 -2.11 -1.21
CA GLU A 157 2.30 -2.84 -0.56
C GLU A 157 1.97 -4.33 -0.44
N TYR A 158 0.77 -4.68 -0.03
CA TYR A 158 0.33 -6.07 0.04
C TYR A 158 0.26 -6.73 -1.34
N LEU A 159 -0.32 -6.07 -2.34
CA LEU A 159 -0.41 -6.57 -3.72
C LEU A 159 0.98 -6.85 -4.29
N ASP A 160 1.90 -5.90 -4.15
CA ASP A 160 3.30 -6.02 -4.60
C ASP A 160 4.01 -7.17 -3.87
N SER A 161 3.90 -7.25 -2.54
CA SER A 161 4.53 -8.30 -1.73
C SER A 161 4.03 -9.71 -2.07
N ARG A 162 2.84 -9.85 -2.63
CA ARG A 162 2.24 -11.11 -3.05
C ARG A 162 2.22 -11.29 -4.57
N GLN A 163 2.80 -10.35 -5.32
CA GLN A 163 2.82 -10.34 -6.79
C GLN A 163 1.41 -10.52 -7.39
N ILE A 164 0.41 -9.86 -6.76
CA ILE A 164 -0.96 -9.87 -7.21
C ILE A 164 -1.18 -8.65 -8.09
N THR A 165 -1.60 -8.87 -9.33
CA THR A 165 -2.03 -7.81 -10.24
C THR A 165 -3.53 -7.59 -10.12
N CYS A 166 -3.93 -6.32 -10.08
CA CYS A 166 -5.34 -5.92 -10.07
C CYS A 166 -5.56 -4.88 -11.16
N ASP A 167 -6.52 -5.11 -12.03
CA ASP A 167 -6.94 -4.13 -13.02
C ASP A 167 -8.14 -3.36 -12.50
N PHE A 168 -8.01 -2.05 -12.46
CA PHE A 168 -9.07 -1.14 -12.10
C PHE A 168 -9.54 -0.42 -13.37
N THR A 169 -10.77 -0.65 -13.76
CA THR A 169 -11.42 0.09 -14.84
C THR A 169 -11.74 1.53 -14.38
N ASP A 170 -11.77 2.47 -15.30
CA ASP A 170 -12.11 3.89 -15.05
C ASP A 170 -11.12 4.64 -14.15
N MET A 171 -9.84 4.27 -14.17
CA MET A 171 -8.80 5.05 -13.51
C MET A 171 -8.41 6.24 -14.37
N TYR A 172 -8.20 7.38 -13.68
CA TYR A 172 -7.66 8.57 -14.33
C TYR A 172 -6.26 8.28 -14.84
N SER A 173 -6.06 8.43 -16.14
CA SER A 173 -4.75 8.47 -16.77
C SER A 173 -4.39 9.91 -17.11
N PHE A 174 -3.14 10.30 -16.93
CA PHE A 174 -2.65 11.56 -17.47
C PHE A 174 -2.53 11.41 -18.99
N GLU A 175 -3.38 12.12 -19.71
CA GLU A 175 -3.25 12.22 -21.16
C GLU A 175 -2.25 13.33 -21.50
N PRO A 176 -1.19 13.02 -22.22
CA PRO A 176 -0.23 14.03 -22.66
C PRO A 176 -0.88 14.97 -23.66
N GLN A 177 -0.58 16.27 -23.55
CA GLN A 177 -1.07 17.27 -24.51
C GLN A 177 -0.42 17.12 -25.89
N HIS A 178 0.77 16.52 -25.93
CA HIS A 178 1.52 16.27 -27.17
C HIS A 178 1.79 14.79 -27.36
N GLN A 179 1.76 14.33 -28.60
CA GLN A 179 2.05 12.95 -28.93
C GLN A 179 3.50 12.59 -28.49
N HIS A 180 3.66 11.46 -27.80
CA HIS A 180 4.94 10.98 -27.25
C HIS A 180 5.56 11.83 -26.13
N ASP A 181 4.82 12.74 -25.52
CA ASP A 181 5.32 13.48 -24.37
C ASP A 181 5.58 12.53 -23.18
N LYS A 182 6.62 12.83 -22.41
CA LYS A 182 7.04 12.00 -21.27
C LYS A 182 6.70 12.70 -19.96
N THR A 183 6.26 11.93 -18.98
CA THR A 183 6.09 12.47 -17.65
C THR A 183 7.46 12.77 -17.02
N ILE A 184 7.56 13.91 -16.35
CA ILE A 184 8.81 14.37 -15.73
C ILE A 184 9.30 13.35 -14.71
N MET A 185 8.40 12.79 -13.88
CA MET A 185 8.80 11.83 -12.85
C MET A 185 9.40 10.54 -13.43
N ASN A 186 8.93 10.06 -14.58
CA ASN A 186 9.54 8.90 -15.24
C ASN A 186 10.99 9.15 -15.67
N ILE A 187 11.32 10.38 -16.03
CA ILE A 187 12.69 10.76 -16.38
C ILE A 187 13.54 10.89 -15.12
N LEU A 188 13.04 11.63 -14.13
CA LEU A 188 13.82 12.00 -12.94
C LEU A 188 14.08 10.81 -12.00
N THR A 189 13.21 9.81 -11.95
CA THR A 189 13.41 8.61 -11.12
C THR A 189 14.68 7.82 -11.44
N HIS A 190 15.28 8.04 -12.61
CA HIS A 190 16.54 7.39 -12.99
C HIS A 190 17.78 8.19 -12.58
N HIS A 191 17.64 9.46 -12.20
CA HIS A 191 18.77 10.38 -12.00
C HIS A 191 18.90 10.89 -10.55
N PHE A 192 17.85 10.79 -9.75
CA PHE A 192 17.78 11.38 -8.40
C PHE A 192 17.50 10.33 -7.33
N THR A 193 17.98 10.60 -6.13
CA THR A 193 17.70 9.77 -4.93
C THR A 193 16.25 9.94 -4.47
N SER A 194 15.75 8.99 -3.68
CA SER A 194 14.37 9.05 -3.16
C SER A 194 14.06 10.31 -2.35
N SER A 195 15.04 10.84 -1.60
CA SER A 195 14.88 12.07 -0.83
C SER A 195 14.78 13.31 -1.73
N GLU A 196 15.61 13.39 -2.76
CA GLU A 196 15.55 14.46 -3.77
C GLU A 196 14.25 14.40 -4.55
N LEU A 197 13.83 13.19 -4.96
CA LEU A 197 12.56 12.99 -5.68
C LEU A 197 11.35 13.43 -4.85
N GLN A 198 11.35 13.25 -3.54
CA GLN A 198 10.27 13.77 -2.68
C GLN A 198 10.19 15.30 -2.73
N ILE A 199 11.32 15.99 -2.71
CA ILE A 199 11.38 17.44 -2.79
C ILE A 199 10.92 17.92 -4.18
N ILE A 200 11.49 17.34 -5.23
CA ILE A 200 11.11 17.62 -6.62
C ILE A 200 9.61 17.40 -6.82
N ASN A 201 9.08 16.31 -6.29
CA ASN A 201 7.66 15.97 -6.40
C ASN A 201 6.75 17.02 -5.76
N ARG A 202 7.12 17.55 -4.58
CA ARG A 202 6.37 18.63 -3.93
C ARG A 202 6.35 19.89 -4.79
N VAL A 203 7.52 20.28 -5.32
CA VAL A 203 7.66 21.45 -6.21
C VAL A 203 6.83 21.25 -7.49
N ARG A 204 6.96 20.10 -8.13
CA ARG A 204 6.20 19.74 -9.32
C ARG A 204 4.69 19.82 -9.10
N MET A 205 4.20 19.23 -8.01
CA MET A 205 2.76 19.27 -7.68
C MET A 205 2.27 20.68 -7.40
N TYR A 206 3.06 21.50 -6.73
CA TYR A 206 2.75 22.90 -6.46
C TYR A 206 2.66 23.70 -7.77
N LEU A 207 3.60 23.52 -8.68
CA LEU A 207 3.62 24.18 -9.99
C LEU A 207 2.67 23.56 -11.01
N LYS A 208 1.99 22.45 -10.67
CA LYS A 208 1.12 21.66 -11.55
C LYS A 208 1.82 21.17 -12.83
N ILE A 209 3.08 20.84 -12.71
CA ILE A 209 3.93 20.31 -13.80
C ILE A 209 3.85 18.80 -13.80
N TYR A 210 3.49 18.20 -14.94
CA TYR A 210 3.37 16.75 -15.08
C TYR A 210 4.20 16.21 -16.25
N PHE A 211 4.24 16.92 -17.36
CA PHE A 211 4.90 16.51 -18.58
C PHE A 211 6.12 17.37 -18.89
N LEU A 212 7.01 16.86 -19.74
CA LEU A 212 8.16 17.60 -20.19
C LEU A 212 7.76 18.87 -20.95
N SER A 213 6.66 18.81 -21.70
CA SER A 213 6.09 19.96 -22.41
C SER A 213 5.64 21.09 -21.49
N ASP A 214 5.31 20.82 -20.23
CA ASP A 214 4.94 21.85 -19.25
C ASP A 214 6.14 22.75 -18.87
N VAL A 215 7.37 22.28 -19.11
CA VAL A 215 8.62 22.94 -18.69
C VAL A 215 9.42 23.46 -19.88
N THR A 216 9.22 22.89 -21.06
CA THR A 216 10.01 23.19 -22.25
C THR A 216 9.21 23.93 -23.32
N ASP A 217 9.91 24.57 -24.23
CA ASP A 217 9.31 25.13 -25.43
C ASP A 217 8.75 24.02 -26.35
N ILE A 218 7.94 24.41 -27.35
CA ILE A 218 7.29 23.50 -28.31
C ILE A 218 8.29 22.57 -29.01
N LYS A 219 9.55 22.99 -29.13
CA LYS A 219 10.63 22.22 -29.76
C LYS A 219 11.42 21.37 -28.76
N GLY A 220 11.11 21.46 -27.45
CA GLY A 220 11.84 20.75 -26.40
C GLY A 220 13.29 21.16 -26.22
N ARG A 221 13.72 22.33 -26.75
CA ARG A 221 15.11 22.76 -26.77
C ARG A 221 15.50 23.69 -25.63
N SER A 222 14.55 24.42 -25.07
CA SER A 222 14.78 25.37 -23.98
C SER A 222 13.71 25.31 -22.92
N ILE A 223 14.10 25.58 -21.66
CA ILE A 223 13.18 25.71 -20.56
C ILE A 223 12.39 27.01 -20.72
N LEU A 224 11.09 26.96 -20.48
CA LEU A 224 10.20 28.11 -20.56
C LEU A 224 10.70 29.24 -19.66
N PRO A 225 10.75 30.50 -20.19
CA PRO A 225 11.25 31.66 -19.43
C PRO A 225 10.52 31.86 -18.08
N CYS A 226 9.22 31.60 -18.04
CA CYS A 226 8.41 31.72 -16.81
C CYS A 226 8.87 30.76 -15.69
N ILE A 227 9.37 29.59 -16.04
CA ILE A 227 9.90 28.63 -15.05
C ILE A 227 11.33 29.02 -14.65
N ARG A 228 12.12 29.55 -15.60
CA ARG A 228 13.47 30.02 -15.36
C ARG A 228 13.50 31.28 -14.47
N SER A 229 12.52 32.17 -14.61
CA SER A 229 12.42 33.41 -13.83
C SER A 229 11.90 33.19 -12.41
N LEU A 230 11.19 32.09 -12.13
CA LEU A 230 10.76 31.76 -10.78
C LEU A 230 11.90 31.67 -9.75
N HIS A 231 13.14 31.52 -10.22
CA HIS A 231 14.33 31.44 -9.37
C HIS A 231 14.98 32.79 -9.09
N SER A 232 14.69 33.84 -9.87
CA SER A 232 15.34 35.15 -9.78
C SER A 232 14.56 36.20 -8.99
N ASP A 233 13.25 36.04 -8.85
CA ASP A 233 12.38 37.01 -8.19
C ASP A 233 12.18 36.65 -6.70
N ARG A 234 13.06 37.20 -5.86
CA ARG A 234 12.90 37.15 -4.38
C ARG A 234 11.64 37.88 -3.87
N ASP A 235 11.06 38.71 -4.68
CA ASP A 235 9.86 39.51 -4.35
C ASP A 235 8.54 38.91 -4.86
N SER A 236 8.59 37.75 -5.50
CA SER A 236 7.36 37.06 -5.91
C SER A 236 6.63 36.55 -4.65
N LYS A 237 5.33 36.82 -4.57
CA LYS A 237 4.40 36.32 -3.53
C LYS A 237 4.21 34.80 -3.54
N TRP A 238 5.20 34.04 -4.01
CA TRP A 238 5.18 32.60 -4.09
C TRP A 238 5.73 32.00 -2.82
N GLU A 239 4.85 31.53 -1.96
CA GLU A 239 5.23 30.70 -0.82
C GLU A 239 5.53 29.27 -1.31
N TRP A 240 6.81 28.94 -1.36
CA TRP A 240 7.22 27.57 -1.62
C TRP A 240 6.80 26.67 -0.46
N PRO A 241 6.24 25.47 -0.72
CA PRO A 241 5.91 24.54 0.33
C PRO A 241 7.20 24.22 1.12
N ASN A 242 7.26 24.72 2.37
CA ASN A 242 8.37 24.56 3.34
C ASN A 242 9.63 25.41 3.12
N GLN A 243 9.56 26.60 2.52
CA GLN A 243 10.61 27.63 2.55
C GLN A 243 12.04 27.21 2.14
N GLN A 244 12.30 25.99 1.73
CA GLN A 244 13.61 25.50 1.31
C GLN A 244 13.54 24.81 -0.03
N LEU A 245 13.94 25.53 -1.06
CA LEU A 245 14.35 24.93 -2.32
C LEU A 245 15.69 24.21 -2.11
N PRO A 246 15.82 22.97 -2.58
CA PRO A 246 17.13 22.34 -2.61
C PRO A 246 18.06 23.18 -3.48
N LYS A 247 19.28 23.43 -2.99
CA LYS A 247 20.31 24.26 -3.65
C LYS A 247 20.76 23.72 -5.03
N LYS A 248 20.17 22.63 -5.52
CA LYS A 248 20.57 21.89 -6.71
C LYS A 248 19.41 21.48 -7.63
N VAL A 249 18.29 22.16 -7.62
CA VAL A 249 17.23 21.95 -8.62
C VAL A 249 17.15 23.10 -9.56
#